data_b26eae27f6fc7884e1e5e551a8c3fffe
#
_entry.id   b26eae27f6fc7884e1e5e551a8c3fffe
#
_cell.length_a   1.000
_cell.length_b   1.000
_cell.length_c   1.000
_cell.angle_alpha   90.00
_cell.angle_beta   90.00
_cell.angle_gamma   90.00
#
_symmetry.space_group_name_H-M   'P 1'
#
loop_
_entity.id
_entity.type
_entity.pdbx_description
1 polymer ?
#
loop_
_entity_poly.entity_id
_entity_poly.type
_entity_poly.pdbx_seq_one_letter_code
_entity_poly.pdbx_strand_id
1 'polypeptide(L)'
;MSNFDQSIKTLKILSADVKSIIESSAKVIQEVALCLNLNGKPLTNIACAGNYFDELAIGFLKSERIIASLDEIEKIEVEAEKNSVNIILKNKKKSSEIFVKNIASSGAHGKSVNTDLLLPLKVPVDFNIKAQVALELMEELLEKSLLHNETHGTHCSALVQQGKIVALREDIGRHNTIDMLGGYAIMQGKDLSEAIIITTGRISSEIVYKVWNLGIPAIISHSAP
;
A
#
# COMPACT_ATOMS: atom_id res chain seq x y z
N MET A 1 -16.20 -3.65 -7.96
CA MET A 1 -16.81 -2.52 -7.21
C MET A 1 -16.11 -2.46 -5.88
N SER A 2 -15.40 -1.39 -5.59
CA SER A 2 -14.76 -1.20 -4.27
C SER A 2 -15.86 -1.00 -3.23
N ASN A 3 -15.86 -1.82 -2.17
CA ASN A 3 -16.82 -1.70 -1.06
C ASN A 3 -16.41 -0.55 -0.11
N PHE A 4 -16.25 0.67 -0.65
CA PHE A 4 -15.90 1.85 0.16
C PHE A 4 -16.86 2.07 1.34
N ASP A 5 -18.16 1.80 1.13
CA ASP A 5 -19.18 1.96 2.18
C ASP A 5 -18.95 1.04 3.40
N GLN A 6 -18.27 -0.09 3.24
CA GLN A 6 -17.99 -1.01 4.35
C GLN A 6 -16.79 -0.57 5.20
N SER A 7 -15.90 0.28 4.65
CA SER A 7 -14.70 0.76 5.34
C SER A 7 -14.97 1.99 6.22
N ILE A 8 -16.15 2.61 6.12
CA ILE A 8 -16.50 3.83 6.85
C ILE A 8 -17.59 3.53 7.88
N LYS A 9 -17.39 4.04 9.11
CA LYS A 9 -18.45 4.06 10.16
C LYS A 9 -18.74 5.49 10.55
N THR A 10 -20.04 5.79 10.74
CA THR A 10 -20.49 7.05 11.35
C THR A 10 -20.64 6.84 12.85
N LEU A 11 -19.89 7.60 13.62
CA LEU A 11 -19.94 7.59 15.09
C LEU A 11 -20.53 8.89 15.61
N LYS A 12 -21.30 8.81 16.71
CA LYS A 12 -21.65 9.99 17.51
C LYS A 12 -20.45 10.39 18.34
N ILE A 13 -20.09 11.65 18.29
CA ILE A 13 -18.94 12.21 19.01
C ILE A 13 -19.36 13.47 19.78
N LEU A 14 -18.57 13.83 20.79
CA LEU A 14 -18.62 15.12 21.42
C LEU A 14 -17.49 15.98 20.85
N SER A 15 -17.86 17.07 20.20
CA SER A 15 -16.89 18.09 19.75
C SER A 15 -16.81 19.18 20.80
N ALA A 16 -15.61 19.49 21.26
CA ALA A 16 -15.36 20.51 22.25
C ALA A 16 -14.44 21.60 21.72
N ASP A 17 -14.81 22.84 21.96
CA ASP A 17 -13.93 24.00 21.83
C ASP A 17 -13.80 24.71 23.19
N VAL A 18 -13.13 25.87 23.20
CA VAL A 18 -12.88 26.64 24.44
C VAL A 18 -14.20 27.13 25.09
N LYS A 19 -15.31 27.15 24.36
CA LYS A 19 -16.57 27.78 24.78
C LYS A 19 -17.73 26.80 24.92
N SER A 20 -17.68 25.65 24.24
CA SER A 20 -18.84 24.75 24.14
C SER A 20 -18.44 23.29 23.93
N ILE A 21 -19.35 22.41 24.34
CA ILE A 21 -19.34 20.99 23.97
C ILE A 21 -20.63 20.72 23.24
N ILE A 22 -20.52 20.19 22.02
CA ILE A 22 -21.69 19.88 21.17
C ILE A 22 -21.66 18.42 20.74
N GLU A 23 -22.82 17.80 20.69
CA GLU A 23 -22.98 16.50 20.05
C GLU A 23 -22.92 16.66 18.53
N SER A 24 -22.11 15.83 17.89
CA SER A 24 -21.97 15.79 16.43
C SER A 24 -21.78 14.36 15.94
N SER A 25 -21.62 14.18 14.65
CA SER A 25 -21.27 12.89 14.08
C SER A 25 -19.98 13.03 13.24
N ALA A 26 -19.16 11.99 13.28
CA ALA A 26 -17.96 11.90 12.44
C ALA A 26 -17.96 10.58 11.66
N LYS A 27 -17.51 10.65 10.42
CA LYS A 27 -17.17 9.48 9.63
C LYS A 27 -15.74 9.07 9.98
N VAL A 28 -15.55 7.82 10.35
CA VAL A 28 -14.25 7.25 10.71
C VAL A 28 -13.97 6.02 9.87
N ILE A 29 -12.70 5.82 9.54
CA ILE A 29 -12.26 4.61 8.85
C ILE A 29 -12.26 3.42 9.81
N GLN A 30 -12.75 2.27 9.34
CA GLN A 30 -12.67 1.03 10.09
C GLN A 30 -11.34 0.34 9.81
N GLU A 31 -10.60 0.02 10.87
CA GLU A 31 -9.42 -0.85 10.77
C GLU A 31 -9.84 -2.32 10.84
N VAL A 32 -9.27 -3.14 9.95
CA VAL A 32 -9.37 -4.60 9.98
C VAL A 32 -7.98 -5.22 9.98
N ALA A 33 -7.85 -6.42 10.55
CA ALA A 33 -6.62 -7.18 10.50
C ALA A 33 -6.70 -8.20 9.36
N LEU A 34 -5.97 -7.97 8.28
CA LEU A 34 -5.81 -8.94 7.21
C LEU A 34 -4.86 -10.04 7.64
N CYS A 35 -5.35 -11.29 7.72
CA CYS A 35 -4.54 -12.47 7.96
C CYS A 35 -3.94 -12.97 6.64
N LEU A 36 -2.64 -12.79 6.45
CA LEU A 36 -1.92 -13.30 5.29
C LEU A 36 -1.29 -14.65 5.61
N ASN A 37 -1.70 -15.68 4.87
CA ASN A 37 -1.18 -17.04 4.98
C ASN A 37 -0.33 -17.38 3.74
N LEU A 38 0.75 -18.11 3.98
CA LEU A 38 1.66 -18.60 2.94
C LEU A 38 1.86 -20.12 3.07
N ASN A 39 1.53 -20.87 2.01
CA ASN A 39 1.62 -22.33 1.97
C ASN A 39 0.90 -23.01 3.16
N GLY A 40 -0.27 -22.51 3.54
CA GLY A 40 -1.12 -23.03 4.61
C GLY A 40 -0.67 -22.69 6.04
N LYS A 41 0.31 -21.77 6.19
CA LYS A 41 0.77 -21.27 7.49
C LYS A 41 0.57 -19.78 7.61
N PRO A 42 0.19 -19.26 8.79
CA PRO A 42 0.14 -17.83 9.03
C PRO A 42 1.53 -17.21 8.78
N LEU A 43 1.57 -16.17 7.94
CA LEU A 43 2.76 -15.39 7.67
C LEU A 43 2.79 -14.12 8.52
N THR A 44 1.72 -13.32 8.45
CA THR A 44 1.60 -12.07 9.19
C THR A 44 0.15 -11.59 9.25
N ASN A 45 -0.13 -10.65 10.15
CA ASN A 45 -1.35 -9.85 10.14
C ASN A 45 -1.01 -8.41 9.75
N ILE A 46 -1.79 -7.84 8.83
CA ILE A 46 -1.63 -6.46 8.34
C ILE A 46 -2.87 -5.67 8.73
N ALA A 47 -2.69 -4.62 9.55
CA ALA A 47 -3.75 -3.66 9.83
C ALA A 47 -4.01 -2.82 8.58
N CYS A 48 -5.24 -2.78 8.07
CA CYS A 48 -5.61 -2.12 6.83
C CYS A 48 -7.06 -1.62 6.84
N ALA A 49 -7.46 -0.89 5.81
CA ALA A 49 -8.81 -0.37 5.63
C ALA A 49 -9.82 -1.40 5.08
N GLY A 50 -9.39 -2.64 4.82
CA GLY A 50 -10.29 -3.72 4.41
C GLY A 50 -10.57 -3.81 2.91
N ASN A 51 -9.80 -3.14 2.06
CA ASN A 51 -9.96 -3.16 0.61
C ASN A 51 -8.73 -3.77 -0.09
N TYR A 52 -8.92 -4.29 -1.32
CA TYR A 52 -7.83 -4.76 -2.20
C TYR A 52 -6.89 -5.79 -1.52
N PHE A 53 -7.45 -6.77 -0.82
CA PHE A 53 -6.69 -7.76 -0.06
C PHE A 53 -5.70 -8.58 -0.91
N ASP A 54 -6.08 -8.93 -2.13
CA ASP A 54 -5.24 -9.63 -3.11
C ASP A 54 -4.03 -8.78 -3.52
N GLU A 55 -4.28 -7.52 -3.89
CA GLU A 55 -3.23 -6.59 -4.25
C GLU A 55 -2.29 -6.32 -3.07
N LEU A 56 -2.84 -6.09 -1.87
CA LEU A 56 -2.06 -5.88 -0.65
C LEU A 56 -1.16 -7.09 -0.35
N ALA A 57 -1.71 -8.30 -0.43
CA ALA A 57 -0.98 -9.53 -0.17
C ALA A 57 0.15 -9.78 -1.17
N ILE A 58 -0.14 -9.66 -2.49
CA ILE A 58 0.85 -9.86 -3.56
C ILE A 58 1.95 -8.80 -3.50
N GLY A 59 1.56 -7.54 -3.35
CA GLY A 59 2.51 -6.43 -3.27
C GLY A 59 3.40 -6.52 -2.04
N PHE A 60 2.85 -6.91 -0.89
CA PHE A 60 3.61 -7.20 0.31
C PHE A 60 4.66 -8.30 0.08
N LEU A 61 4.26 -9.45 -0.49
CA LEU A 61 5.20 -10.54 -0.78
C LEU A 61 6.32 -10.09 -1.74
N LYS A 62 6.01 -9.25 -2.73
CA LYS A 62 6.99 -8.72 -3.68
C LYS A 62 7.92 -7.71 -3.02
N SER A 63 7.37 -6.73 -2.30
CA SER A 63 8.16 -5.67 -1.67
C SER A 63 9.07 -6.18 -0.55
N GLU A 64 8.66 -7.27 0.13
CA GLU A 64 9.47 -7.98 1.12
C GLU A 64 10.40 -9.04 0.50
N ARG A 65 10.45 -9.14 -0.85
CA ARG A 65 11.26 -10.11 -1.60
C ARG A 65 10.97 -11.59 -1.31
N ILE A 66 9.77 -11.89 -0.85
CA ILE A 66 9.31 -13.26 -0.65
C ILE A 66 9.08 -13.92 -2.00
N ILE A 67 8.56 -13.16 -2.97
CA ILE A 67 8.44 -13.55 -4.37
C ILE A 67 9.19 -12.57 -5.29
N ALA A 68 9.69 -13.06 -6.41
CA ALA A 68 10.28 -12.23 -7.47
C ALA A 68 9.25 -11.86 -8.55
N SER A 69 8.30 -12.74 -8.84
CA SER A 69 7.25 -12.52 -9.84
C SER A 69 5.96 -13.27 -9.47
N LEU A 70 4.87 -12.94 -10.17
CA LEU A 70 3.58 -13.65 -10.03
C LEU A 70 3.68 -15.12 -10.44
N ASP A 71 4.62 -15.47 -11.32
CA ASP A 71 4.84 -16.84 -11.79
C ASP A 71 5.24 -17.81 -10.68
N GLU A 72 5.74 -17.33 -9.54
CA GLU A 72 6.05 -18.16 -8.38
C GLU A 72 4.79 -18.58 -7.62
N ILE A 73 3.66 -17.93 -7.85
CA ILE A 73 2.40 -18.24 -7.20
C ILE A 73 1.66 -19.34 -7.99
N GLU A 74 1.22 -20.36 -7.26
CA GLU A 74 0.37 -21.42 -7.77
C GLU A 74 -1.12 -21.05 -7.62
N LYS A 75 -1.49 -20.48 -6.45
CA LYS A 75 -2.88 -20.19 -6.09
C LYS A 75 -2.98 -18.98 -5.16
N ILE A 76 -4.02 -18.19 -5.34
CA ILE A 76 -4.43 -17.11 -4.44
C ILE A 76 -5.89 -17.32 -4.09
N GLU A 77 -6.22 -17.34 -2.81
CA GLU A 77 -7.58 -17.43 -2.30
C GLU A 77 -7.84 -16.27 -1.35
N VAL A 78 -8.85 -15.46 -1.67
CA VAL A 78 -9.29 -14.33 -0.85
C VAL A 78 -10.59 -14.72 -0.15
N GLU A 79 -10.58 -14.75 1.18
CA GLU A 79 -11.76 -14.94 2.02
C GLU A 79 -12.10 -13.61 2.70
N ALA A 80 -12.78 -12.72 1.96
CA ALA A 80 -13.05 -11.36 2.39
C ALA A 80 -13.82 -11.28 3.73
N GLU A 81 -14.79 -12.16 3.95
CA GLU A 81 -15.60 -12.21 5.19
C GLU A 81 -14.75 -12.58 6.42
N LYS A 82 -13.61 -13.25 6.22
CA LYS A 82 -12.67 -13.63 7.28
C LYS A 82 -11.46 -12.71 7.34
N ASN A 83 -11.41 -11.68 6.48
CA ASN A 83 -10.21 -10.84 6.29
C ASN A 83 -8.94 -11.69 6.12
N SER A 84 -8.99 -12.67 5.23
CA SER A 84 -7.88 -13.62 5.03
C SER A 84 -7.52 -13.77 3.57
N VAL A 85 -6.22 -13.86 3.31
CA VAL A 85 -5.65 -14.23 2.01
C VAL A 85 -4.71 -15.42 2.20
N ASN A 86 -4.94 -16.47 1.42
CA ASN A 86 -4.08 -17.65 1.36
C ASN A 86 -3.33 -17.69 0.04
N ILE A 87 -2.00 -17.67 0.08
CA ILE A 87 -1.14 -17.77 -1.09
C ILE A 87 -0.37 -19.07 -1.05
N ILE A 88 -0.44 -19.83 -2.13
CA ILE A 88 0.32 -21.06 -2.32
C ILE A 88 1.41 -20.80 -3.36
N LEU A 89 2.67 -21.04 -3.00
CA LEU A 89 3.79 -20.94 -3.92
C LEU A 89 4.05 -22.29 -4.59
N LYS A 90 4.45 -22.24 -5.88
CA LYS A 90 4.89 -23.44 -6.64
C LYS A 90 6.07 -24.15 -5.93
N ASN A 91 7.01 -23.38 -5.38
CA ASN A 91 8.12 -23.91 -4.60
C ASN A 91 7.89 -23.70 -3.09
N LYS A 92 7.34 -24.73 -2.42
CA LYS A 92 6.98 -24.67 -0.99
C LYS A 92 8.18 -24.60 -0.04
N LYS A 93 9.41 -24.96 -0.47
CA LYS A 93 10.61 -24.92 0.38
C LYS A 93 11.03 -23.50 0.73
N LYS A 94 10.67 -22.51 -0.10
CA LYS A 94 11.02 -21.09 0.10
C LYS A 94 10.37 -20.49 1.35
N SER A 95 9.30 -21.07 1.88
CA SER A 95 8.55 -20.54 3.03
C SER A 95 9.07 -20.94 4.40
N SER A 96 9.95 -21.95 4.51
CA SER A 96 10.39 -22.48 5.80
C SER A 96 11.33 -21.55 6.59
N GLU A 97 11.91 -20.55 5.94
CA GLU A 97 12.88 -19.60 6.53
C GLU A 97 12.30 -18.21 6.78
N ILE A 98 10.99 -17.99 6.45
CA ILE A 98 10.39 -16.67 6.51
C ILE A 98 9.67 -16.50 7.85
N PHE A 99 10.27 -15.71 8.75
CA PHE A 99 9.65 -15.24 9.97
C PHE A 99 9.24 -13.77 9.80
N VAL A 100 7.92 -13.52 9.67
CA VAL A 100 7.38 -12.15 9.63
C VAL A 100 6.56 -11.93 10.91
N LYS A 101 6.84 -10.82 11.58
CA LYS A 101 6.10 -10.38 12.78
C LYS A 101 4.83 -9.65 12.37
N ASN A 102 3.86 -9.55 13.30
CA ASN A 102 2.68 -8.70 13.12
C ASN A 102 3.08 -7.27 12.72
N ILE A 103 2.41 -6.75 11.70
CA ILE A 103 2.65 -5.42 11.17
C ILE A 103 1.52 -4.51 11.66
N ALA A 104 1.86 -3.60 12.55
CA ALA A 104 0.93 -2.54 12.95
C ALA A 104 0.70 -1.56 11.78
N SER A 105 -0.37 -0.77 11.84
CA SER A 105 -0.71 0.28 10.84
C SER A 105 0.43 1.29 10.61
N SER A 106 1.33 1.46 11.57
CA SER A 106 2.54 2.27 11.41
C SER A 106 3.56 1.69 10.40
N GLY A 107 3.40 0.42 10.02
CA GLY A 107 4.24 -0.26 9.03
C GLY A 107 5.69 -0.46 9.44
N ALA A 108 6.07 -0.03 10.65
CA ALA A 108 7.45 -0.06 11.09
C ALA A 108 7.85 -1.47 11.55
N HIS A 109 8.66 -2.13 10.75
CA HIS A 109 9.27 -3.43 11.12
C HIS A 109 10.46 -3.32 12.06
N GLY A 110 11.01 -2.12 12.25
CA GLY A 110 12.22 -1.91 13.06
C GLY A 110 13.44 -2.68 12.57
N LYS A 111 13.44 -3.13 11.31
CA LYS A 111 14.62 -3.73 10.68
C LYS A 111 15.45 -2.63 10.03
N SER A 112 16.72 -2.57 10.33
CA SER A 112 17.67 -1.80 9.51
C SER A 112 17.67 -2.39 8.10
N VAL A 113 17.46 -1.54 7.10
CA VAL A 113 17.53 -1.94 5.69
C VAL A 113 18.98 -2.29 5.38
N ASN A 114 19.23 -3.54 5.00
CA ASN A 114 20.54 -3.91 4.50
C ASN A 114 20.64 -3.48 3.02
N THR A 115 21.31 -2.36 2.78
CA THR A 115 21.49 -1.77 1.44
C THR A 115 22.29 -2.65 0.50
N ASP A 116 23.13 -3.55 1.03
CA ASP A 116 23.95 -4.47 0.21
C ASP A 116 23.09 -5.51 -0.53
N LEU A 117 21.82 -5.68 -0.11
CA LEU A 117 20.87 -6.59 -0.75
C LEU A 117 20.02 -5.89 -1.84
N LEU A 118 20.19 -4.60 -2.05
CA LEU A 118 19.43 -3.89 -3.09
C LEU A 118 19.91 -4.33 -4.48
N LEU A 119 18.98 -4.83 -5.29
CA LEU A 119 19.26 -5.09 -6.71
C LEU A 119 19.34 -3.74 -7.44
N PRO A 120 20.27 -3.60 -8.41
CA PRO A 120 20.32 -2.38 -9.21
C PRO A 120 18.98 -2.11 -9.91
N LEU A 121 18.46 -0.90 -9.78
CA LEU A 121 17.34 -0.43 -10.60
C LEU A 121 17.85 -0.04 -11.98
N LYS A 122 17.12 -0.48 -13.00
CA LYS A 122 17.29 0.01 -14.36
C LYS A 122 16.42 1.24 -14.52
N VAL A 123 16.98 2.41 -14.28
CA VAL A 123 16.30 3.67 -14.53
C VAL A 123 16.67 4.13 -15.95
N PRO A 124 15.69 4.51 -16.81
CA PRO A 124 15.98 5.09 -18.12
C PRO A 124 16.87 6.32 -17.98
N VAL A 125 17.82 6.49 -18.91
CA VAL A 125 18.81 7.59 -18.86
C VAL A 125 18.14 8.97 -18.87
N ASP A 126 17.03 9.07 -19.59
CA ASP A 126 16.26 10.33 -19.74
C ASP A 126 15.06 10.41 -18.81
N PHE A 127 15.02 9.58 -17.73
CA PHE A 127 13.92 9.59 -16.78
C PHE A 127 13.89 10.93 -16.05
N ASN A 128 12.83 11.70 -16.31
CA ASN A 128 12.59 13.00 -15.67
C ASN A 128 11.08 13.27 -15.56
N ILE A 129 10.74 14.15 -14.64
CA ILE A 129 9.38 14.68 -14.47
C ILE A 129 9.47 16.19 -14.29
N LYS A 130 8.63 16.93 -15.02
CA LYS A 130 8.51 18.38 -14.83
C LYS A 130 7.81 18.67 -13.51
N ALA A 131 8.32 19.64 -12.74
CA ALA A 131 7.73 20.02 -11.46
C ALA A 131 6.24 20.38 -11.56
N GLN A 132 5.84 21.07 -12.62
CA GLN A 132 4.44 21.41 -12.84
C GLN A 132 3.55 20.16 -12.96
N VAL A 133 3.99 19.14 -13.71
CA VAL A 133 3.26 17.86 -13.84
C VAL A 133 3.17 17.13 -12.50
N ALA A 134 4.24 17.18 -11.70
CA ALA A 134 4.24 16.57 -10.37
C ALA A 134 3.21 17.23 -9.43
N LEU A 135 3.07 18.55 -9.48
CA LEU A 135 2.09 19.30 -8.71
C LEU A 135 0.65 18.98 -9.16
N GLU A 136 0.39 19.00 -10.47
CA GLU A 136 -0.93 18.68 -11.05
C GLU A 136 -1.37 17.25 -10.68
N LEU A 137 -0.46 16.28 -10.75
CA LEU A 137 -0.74 14.90 -10.35
C LEU A 137 -1.02 14.77 -8.84
N MET A 138 -0.36 15.58 -8.01
CA MET A 138 -0.62 15.59 -6.57
C MET A 138 -1.98 16.19 -6.25
N GLU A 139 -2.38 17.26 -6.92
CA GLU A 139 -3.73 17.83 -6.81
C GLU A 139 -4.79 16.80 -7.23
N GLU A 140 -4.58 16.14 -8.38
CA GLU A 140 -5.47 15.07 -8.86
C GLU A 140 -5.59 13.91 -7.84
N LEU A 141 -4.47 13.52 -7.22
CA LEU A 141 -4.47 12.51 -6.16
C LEU A 141 -5.37 12.92 -5.01
N LEU A 142 -5.21 14.13 -4.48
CA LEU A 142 -5.98 14.64 -3.34
C LEU A 142 -7.47 14.77 -3.67
N GLU A 143 -7.82 15.26 -4.85
CA GLU A 143 -9.21 15.37 -5.30
C GLU A 143 -9.91 14.02 -5.42
N LYS A 144 -9.20 13.00 -5.92
CA LYS A 144 -9.74 11.65 -6.16
C LYS A 144 -9.71 10.73 -4.93
N SER A 145 -9.10 11.16 -3.83
CA SER A 145 -8.97 10.36 -2.61
C SER A 145 -10.22 10.44 -1.74
N LEU A 146 -11.21 9.60 -2.04
CA LEU A 146 -12.54 9.67 -1.44
C LEU A 146 -12.56 9.31 0.05
N LEU A 147 -11.88 8.24 0.48
CA LEU A 147 -11.81 7.84 1.89
C LEU A 147 -11.09 8.89 2.72
N HIS A 148 -10.01 9.44 2.18
CA HIS A 148 -9.24 10.51 2.83
C HIS A 148 -10.10 11.76 3.02
N ASN A 149 -10.79 12.19 1.98
CA ASN A 149 -11.62 13.40 2.00
C ASN A 149 -12.79 13.27 2.98
N GLU A 150 -13.33 12.06 3.14
CA GLU A 150 -14.45 11.82 4.07
C GLU A 150 -14.04 11.62 5.52
N THR A 151 -12.87 11.00 5.77
CA THR A 151 -12.50 10.53 7.10
C THR A 151 -11.25 11.19 7.67
N HIS A 152 -10.38 11.74 6.82
CA HIS A 152 -9.03 12.20 7.15
C HIS A 152 -8.19 11.14 7.89
N GLY A 153 -8.60 9.86 7.84
CA GLY A 153 -8.00 8.73 8.55
C GLY A 153 -7.14 7.83 7.67
N THR A 154 -6.92 8.18 6.38
CA THR A 154 -6.15 7.37 5.45
C THR A 154 -4.99 8.12 4.82
N HIS A 155 -4.00 7.35 4.36
CA HIS A 155 -3.02 7.78 3.38
C HIS A 155 -3.49 7.41 1.99
N CYS A 156 -3.10 8.22 1.00
CA CYS A 156 -3.40 7.98 -0.40
C CYS A 156 -2.11 7.85 -1.19
N SER A 157 -2.07 6.93 -2.14
CA SER A 157 -0.99 6.82 -3.10
C SER A 157 -1.54 6.48 -4.47
N ALA A 158 -0.85 6.91 -5.52
CA ALA A 158 -1.20 6.56 -6.88
C ALA A 158 0.03 6.12 -7.68
N LEU A 159 -0.21 5.18 -8.59
CA LEU A 159 0.74 4.78 -9.61
C LEU A 159 0.51 5.64 -10.85
N VAL A 160 1.58 6.28 -11.30
CA VAL A 160 1.57 7.15 -12.48
C VAL A 160 2.39 6.51 -13.58
N GLN A 161 1.83 6.44 -14.77
CA GLN A 161 2.51 6.03 -15.99
C GLN A 161 2.16 6.98 -17.13
N GLN A 162 3.14 7.37 -17.92
CA GLN A 162 2.97 8.30 -19.04
C GLN A 162 2.24 9.61 -18.64
N GLY A 163 2.56 10.14 -17.45
CA GLY A 163 1.98 11.37 -16.93
C GLY A 163 0.52 11.28 -16.48
N LYS A 164 -0.02 10.07 -16.27
CA LYS A 164 -1.42 9.85 -15.85
C LYS A 164 -1.49 8.91 -14.66
N ILE A 165 -2.43 9.17 -13.74
CA ILE A 165 -2.77 8.23 -12.67
C ILE A 165 -3.45 7.00 -13.30
N VAL A 166 -2.84 5.82 -13.15
CA VAL A 166 -3.36 4.54 -13.66
C VAL A 166 -3.99 3.69 -12.56
N ALA A 167 -3.64 3.93 -11.31
CA ALA A 167 -4.27 3.33 -10.14
C ALA A 167 -4.11 4.26 -8.93
N LEU A 168 -5.12 4.29 -8.06
CA LEU A 168 -5.12 5.01 -6.79
C LEU A 168 -5.53 4.03 -5.68
N ARG A 169 -4.83 4.06 -4.54
CA ARG A 169 -5.14 3.26 -3.36
C ARG A 169 -5.09 4.10 -2.10
N GLU A 170 -6.04 3.84 -1.21
CA GLU A 170 -6.19 4.50 0.08
C GLU A 170 -6.22 3.46 1.18
N ASP A 171 -5.46 3.71 2.25
CA ASP A 171 -5.40 2.83 3.41
C ASP A 171 -4.95 3.60 4.67
N ILE A 172 -5.22 3.05 5.86
CA ILE A 172 -4.74 3.58 7.13
C ILE A 172 -3.21 3.53 7.24
N GLY A 173 -2.58 2.59 6.51
CA GLY A 173 -1.14 2.39 6.46
C GLY A 173 -0.52 2.92 5.17
N ARG A 174 0.38 3.92 5.25
CA ARG A 174 1.10 4.41 4.07
C ARG A 174 1.91 3.32 3.34
N HIS A 175 2.38 2.29 4.06
CA HIS A 175 3.08 1.14 3.47
C HIS A 175 2.13 0.26 2.67
N ASN A 176 0.90 0.09 3.18
CA ASN A 176 -0.12 -0.71 2.52
C ASN A 176 -0.50 -0.13 1.16
N THR A 177 -0.61 1.20 1.05
CA THR A 177 -0.93 1.86 -0.24
C THR A 177 0.13 1.56 -1.30
N ILE A 178 1.42 1.52 -0.90
CA ILE A 178 2.53 1.17 -1.80
C ILE A 178 2.45 -0.32 -2.20
N ASP A 179 2.22 -1.19 -1.22
CA ASP A 179 2.09 -2.63 -1.50
C ASP A 179 0.89 -2.90 -2.41
N MET A 180 -0.27 -2.30 -2.16
CA MET A 180 -1.44 -2.42 -3.04
C MET A 180 -1.14 -2.00 -4.49
N LEU A 181 -0.46 -0.86 -4.69
CA LEU A 181 -0.07 -0.41 -6.04
C LEU A 181 0.92 -1.37 -6.70
N GLY A 182 1.86 -1.92 -5.93
CA GLY A 182 2.77 -2.95 -6.41
C GLY A 182 2.05 -4.23 -6.81
N GLY A 183 1.13 -4.70 -5.98
CA GLY A 183 0.28 -5.86 -6.26
C GLY A 183 -0.58 -5.65 -7.51
N TYR A 184 -1.26 -4.52 -7.60
CA TYR A 184 -2.00 -4.13 -8.80
C TYR A 184 -1.14 -4.20 -10.05
N ALA A 185 0.04 -3.58 -10.02
CA ALA A 185 0.92 -3.53 -11.17
C ALA A 185 1.39 -4.93 -11.63
N ILE A 186 1.76 -5.78 -10.69
CA ILE A 186 2.17 -7.16 -10.95
C ILE A 186 1.02 -7.98 -11.53
N MET A 187 -0.18 -7.87 -10.94
CA MET A 187 -1.37 -8.59 -11.41
C MET A 187 -1.80 -8.16 -12.82
N GLN A 188 -1.55 -6.90 -13.18
CA GLN A 188 -1.85 -6.35 -14.51
C GLN A 188 -0.70 -6.49 -15.51
N GLY A 189 0.41 -7.12 -15.11
CA GLY A 189 1.59 -7.30 -15.98
C GLY A 189 2.21 -5.99 -16.45
N LYS A 190 2.14 -4.92 -15.61
CA LYS A 190 2.65 -3.60 -15.97
C LYS A 190 4.17 -3.53 -15.86
N ASP A 191 4.81 -2.91 -16.86
CA ASP A 191 6.19 -2.48 -16.74
C ASP A 191 6.26 -1.23 -15.84
N LEU A 192 7.08 -1.31 -14.79
CA LEU A 192 7.24 -0.25 -13.79
C LEU A 192 8.53 0.56 -13.97
N SER A 193 9.34 0.27 -14.98
CA SER A 193 10.65 0.92 -15.20
C SER A 193 10.57 2.44 -15.40
N GLU A 194 9.43 2.95 -15.87
CA GLU A 194 9.16 4.38 -16.05
C GLU A 194 7.99 4.88 -15.17
N ALA A 195 7.58 4.08 -14.21
CA ALA A 195 6.47 4.45 -13.33
C ALA A 195 6.94 5.41 -12.22
N ILE A 196 5.99 6.16 -11.67
CA ILE A 196 6.18 7.03 -10.52
C ILE A 196 5.12 6.69 -9.49
N ILE A 197 5.48 6.67 -8.23
CA ILE A 197 4.52 6.72 -7.13
C ILE A 197 4.39 8.15 -6.64
N ILE A 198 3.16 8.61 -6.50
CA ILE A 198 2.84 9.84 -5.76
C ILE A 198 2.07 9.45 -4.50
N THR A 199 2.33 10.12 -3.36
CA THR A 199 1.77 9.73 -2.06
C THR A 199 1.57 10.91 -1.12
N THR A 200 0.58 10.82 -0.22
CA THR A 200 0.43 11.72 0.93
C THR A 200 1.27 11.29 2.14
N GLY A 201 1.81 10.07 2.11
CA GLY A 201 2.60 9.51 3.20
C GLY A 201 4.03 10.03 3.22
N ARG A 202 4.63 10.15 4.42
CA ARG A 202 6.05 10.45 4.57
C ARG A 202 6.92 9.39 3.89
N ILE A 203 8.04 9.80 3.30
CA ILE A 203 9.03 8.90 2.71
C ILE A 203 10.02 8.50 3.81
N SER A 204 9.92 7.25 4.29
CA SER A 204 10.91 6.63 5.18
C SER A 204 11.83 5.71 4.38
N SER A 205 12.95 5.29 4.99
CA SER A 205 13.83 4.28 4.37
C SER A 205 13.09 3.01 3.96
N GLU A 206 12.10 2.57 4.74
CA GLU A 206 11.28 1.40 4.42
C GLU A 206 10.41 1.64 3.17
N ILE A 207 9.83 2.83 3.01
CA ILE A 207 9.07 3.19 1.80
C ILE A 207 9.99 3.20 0.58
N VAL A 208 11.18 3.82 0.68
CA VAL A 208 12.17 3.78 -0.41
C VAL A 208 12.53 2.34 -0.78
N TYR A 209 12.76 1.50 0.23
CA TYR A 209 13.09 0.09 0.02
C TYR A 209 11.96 -0.68 -0.70
N LYS A 210 10.70 -0.48 -0.30
CA LYS A 210 9.54 -1.10 -0.96
C LYS A 210 9.43 -0.65 -2.42
N VAL A 211 9.47 0.64 -2.68
CA VAL A 211 9.39 1.22 -4.02
C VAL A 211 10.53 0.70 -4.91
N TRP A 212 11.74 0.63 -4.34
CA TRP A 212 12.91 0.04 -5.01
C TRP A 212 12.67 -1.44 -5.37
N ASN A 213 12.18 -2.25 -4.44
CA ASN A 213 11.94 -3.68 -4.66
C ASN A 213 10.80 -3.95 -5.66
N LEU A 214 9.88 -3.00 -5.83
CA LEU A 214 8.87 -3.02 -6.88
C LEU A 214 9.43 -2.67 -8.26
N GLY A 215 10.65 -2.10 -8.33
CA GLY A 215 11.29 -1.69 -9.59
C GLY A 215 10.83 -0.32 -10.08
N ILE A 216 10.33 0.54 -9.19
CA ILE A 216 9.82 1.87 -9.52
C ILE A 216 10.93 2.91 -9.27
N PRO A 217 11.31 3.73 -10.29
CA PRO A 217 12.45 4.62 -10.20
C PRO A 217 12.22 5.90 -9.40
N ALA A 218 10.97 6.32 -9.19
CA ALA A 218 10.67 7.59 -8.52
C ALA A 218 9.47 7.52 -7.58
N ILE A 219 9.55 8.30 -6.51
CA ILE A 219 8.46 8.57 -5.59
C ILE A 219 8.40 10.06 -5.27
N ILE A 220 7.20 10.62 -5.26
CA ILE A 220 6.91 12.01 -4.93
C ILE A 220 5.96 12.03 -3.75
N SER A 221 6.27 12.82 -2.72
CA SER A 221 5.43 12.95 -1.53
C SER A 221 4.95 14.37 -1.33
N HIS A 222 3.67 14.49 -0.93
CA HIS A 222 3.09 15.72 -0.42
C HIS A 222 3.58 16.07 0.99
N SER A 223 4.04 15.06 1.74
CA SER A 223 4.48 15.18 3.12
C SER A 223 5.99 15.37 3.23
N ALA A 224 6.46 15.65 4.44
CA ALA A 224 7.88 15.72 4.73
C ALA A 224 8.59 14.36 4.50
N PRO A 225 9.88 14.38 4.16
CA PRO A 225 10.70 13.18 4.07
C PRO A 225 10.94 12.54 5.44
#